data_7788e8083b7ec81f3da092b570c80094
#
_entry.id   7788e8083b7ec81f3da092b570c80094
#
_cell.length_a   1.000
_cell.length_b   1.000
_cell.length_c   1.000
_cell.angle_alpha   90.00
_cell.angle_beta   90.00
_cell.angle_gamma   90.00
#
_symmetry.space_group_name_H-M   'P 1'
#
loop_
_entity.id
_entity.type
_entity.pdbx_description
1 polymer ?
#
loop_
_entity_poly.entity_id
_entity_poly.type
_entity_poly.pdbx_seq_one_letter_code
_entity_poly.pdbx_strand_id
1 'polypeptide(L)'
;KLLNMYSHDNRVVITLDAGGTNLVFGAMQANRFIVEPITLPSHAEDLDKCLATMVEGFRAVISRLSEKPVAISFAFPGPADYPNGIIGGYLPNFPSFRNGVALGPFLEATFGIPVFINNDGDLFAYGEALGGALPAVNARLEALNSPKRYKNLVGYTFGTGFGVGIVVDNRLNRGDNSCVETFCLRHKKMPEIIVEEGVAVRAVKRVYGELANDPNHGLEPKEICEIADGKR
;
A
#
# COMPACT_ATOMS: atom_id res chain seq x y z
N LYS A 1 23.04 15.51 3.33
CA LYS A 1 21.71 15.71 3.98
C LYS A 1 20.65 15.31 2.96
N LEU A 2 20.04 14.16 3.14
CA LEU A 2 18.81 13.82 2.43
C LEU A 2 17.80 14.91 2.78
N LEU A 3 17.51 15.78 1.83
CA LEU A 3 16.39 16.71 1.92
C LEU A 3 15.14 15.86 1.82
N ASN A 4 14.64 15.45 2.95
CA ASN A 4 13.32 14.84 3.04
C ASN A 4 12.33 15.96 2.71
N MET A 5 11.68 15.87 1.56
CA MET A 5 10.88 16.96 0.96
C MET A 5 9.84 17.53 1.93
N TYR A 6 9.36 16.70 2.87
CA TYR A 6 8.31 17.07 3.83
C TYR A 6 8.78 17.11 5.29
N SER A 7 10.11 17.11 5.54
CA SER A 7 10.64 17.09 6.92
C SER A 7 10.31 18.35 7.74
N HIS A 8 9.86 19.41 7.09
CA HIS A 8 9.45 20.68 7.71
C HIS A 8 7.94 20.95 7.54
N ASP A 9 7.19 20.00 7.00
CA ASP A 9 5.75 20.13 6.85
C ASP A 9 5.06 19.76 8.18
N ASN A 10 4.55 20.76 8.88
CA ASN A 10 3.91 20.59 10.18
C ASN A 10 2.43 20.21 10.10
N ARG A 11 1.88 20.00 8.92
CA ARG A 11 0.51 19.52 8.78
C ARG A 11 0.41 18.07 9.26
N VAL A 12 -0.61 17.79 10.04
CA VAL A 12 -0.92 16.42 10.50
C VAL A 12 -1.83 15.75 9.50
N VAL A 13 -1.43 14.56 9.04
CA VAL A 13 -2.24 13.69 8.19
C VAL A 13 -2.49 12.39 8.93
N ILE A 14 -3.75 11.97 9.05
CA ILE A 14 -4.08 10.66 9.61
C ILE A 14 -4.08 9.59 8.55
N THR A 15 -3.60 8.42 8.92
CA THR A 15 -3.31 7.31 8.01
C THR A 15 -4.03 6.04 8.42
N LEU A 16 -4.23 5.16 7.45
CA LEU A 16 -4.77 3.82 7.65
C LEU A 16 -3.97 2.83 6.79
N ASP A 17 -3.58 1.71 7.39
CA ASP A 17 -3.22 0.51 6.67
C ASP A 17 -4.42 -0.46 6.71
N ALA A 18 -5.04 -0.66 5.55
CA ALA A 18 -6.28 -1.40 5.42
C ALA A 18 -6.00 -2.86 5.04
N GLY A 19 -5.86 -3.71 6.04
CA GLY A 19 -5.74 -5.16 5.87
C GLY A 19 -7.08 -5.87 6.01
N GLY A 20 -7.23 -7.01 5.34
CA GLY A 20 -8.47 -7.81 5.40
C GLY A 20 -8.82 -8.34 6.80
N THR A 21 -7.84 -8.47 7.69
CA THR A 21 -8.04 -8.93 9.08
C THR A 21 -8.03 -7.77 10.06
N ASN A 22 -7.12 -6.82 9.89
CA ASN A 22 -6.93 -5.69 10.80
C ASN A 22 -6.85 -4.38 10.03
N LEU A 23 -7.30 -3.32 10.67
CA LEU A 23 -7.11 -1.93 10.27
C LEU A 23 -6.12 -1.28 11.23
N VAL A 24 -5.03 -0.70 10.72
CA VAL A 24 -3.99 -0.06 11.55
C VAL A 24 -4.01 1.45 11.29
N PHE A 25 -4.38 2.20 12.31
CA PHE A 25 -4.54 3.66 12.23
C PHE A 25 -3.33 4.36 12.83
N GLY A 26 -2.93 5.47 12.21
CA GLY A 26 -1.82 6.29 12.66
C GLY A 26 -1.96 7.75 12.28
N ALA A 27 -0.98 8.55 12.64
CA ALA A 27 -0.86 9.93 12.20
C ALA A 27 0.60 10.26 11.88
N MET A 28 0.78 11.07 10.85
CA MET A 28 2.11 11.51 10.39
C MET A 28 2.20 13.03 10.37
N GLN A 29 3.39 13.53 10.72
CA GLN A 29 3.79 14.92 10.60
C GLN A 29 5.30 14.94 10.29
N ALA A 30 5.74 15.78 9.38
CA ALA A 30 7.15 15.93 9.02
C ALA A 30 7.84 14.58 8.68
N ASN A 31 7.14 13.68 8.00
CA ASN A 31 7.55 12.31 7.66
C ASN A 31 7.82 11.38 8.86
N ARG A 32 7.18 11.63 9.98
CA ARG A 32 7.29 10.78 11.18
C ARG A 32 5.91 10.41 11.69
N PHE A 33 5.79 9.20 12.17
CA PHE A 33 4.63 8.85 12.99
C PHE A 33 4.70 9.62 14.31
N ILE A 34 3.57 10.23 14.68
CA ILE A 34 3.45 11.08 15.87
C ILE A 34 2.54 10.51 16.95
N VAL A 35 1.93 9.36 16.68
CA VAL A 35 1.15 8.57 17.65
C VAL A 35 1.50 7.10 17.50
N GLU A 36 1.38 6.35 18.59
CA GLU A 36 1.43 4.88 18.55
C GLU A 36 0.26 4.34 17.72
N PRO A 37 0.50 3.38 16.83
CA PRO A 37 -0.54 2.80 16.00
C PRO A 37 -1.68 2.20 16.81
N ILE A 38 -2.91 2.34 16.30
CA ILE A 38 -4.10 1.72 16.85
C ILE A 38 -4.53 0.63 15.88
N THR A 39 -4.63 -0.60 16.37
CA THR A 39 -5.07 -1.75 15.59
C THR A 39 -6.46 -2.19 16.03
N LEU A 40 -7.39 -2.27 15.07
CA LEU A 40 -8.74 -2.76 15.26
C LEU A 40 -9.06 -3.86 14.24
N PRO A 41 -9.99 -4.79 14.54
CA PRO A 41 -10.42 -5.79 13.56
C PRO A 41 -11.11 -5.12 12.38
N SER A 42 -10.86 -5.60 11.15
CA SER A 42 -11.39 -4.97 9.94
C SER A 42 -12.90 -5.19 9.74
N HIS A 43 -13.43 -6.31 10.20
CA HIS A 43 -14.80 -6.75 9.90
C HIS A 43 -15.12 -6.71 8.40
N ALA A 44 -14.17 -7.10 7.56
CA ALA A 44 -14.19 -6.94 6.10
C ALA A 44 -15.40 -7.61 5.40
N GLU A 45 -16.04 -8.57 6.06
CA GLU A 45 -17.25 -9.27 5.57
C GLU A 45 -18.56 -8.47 5.82
N ASP A 46 -18.54 -7.50 6.75
CA ASP A 46 -19.70 -6.72 7.19
C ASP A 46 -19.43 -5.24 6.99
N LEU A 47 -20.07 -4.64 5.97
CA LEU A 47 -19.80 -3.26 5.58
C LEU A 47 -20.07 -2.27 6.70
N ASP A 48 -21.20 -2.40 7.39
CA ASP A 48 -21.59 -1.45 8.42
C ASP A 48 -20.61 -1.50 9.60
N LYS A 49 -20.18 -2.69 10.01
CA LYS A 49 -19.16 -2.84 11.04
C LYS A 49 -17.80 -2.35 10.59
N CYS A 50 -17.39 -2.64 9.36
CA CYS A 50 -16.13 -2.16 8.81
C CYS A 50 -16.08 -0.62 8.80
N LEU A 51 -17.13 0.03 8.30
CA LEU A 51 -17.23 1.50 8.29
C LEU A 51 -17.27 2.08 9.71
N ALA A 52 -18.00 1.45 10.62
CA ALA A 52 -18.02 1.86 12.03
C ALA A 52 -16.63 1.77 12.68
N THR A 53 -15.90 0.67 12.43
CA THR A 53 -14.51 0.50 12.91
C THR A 53 -13.57 1.54 12.31
N MET A 54 -13.72 1.87 11.02
CA MET A 54 -12.92 2.95 10.41
C MET A 54 -13.15 4.28 11.12
N VAL A 55 -14.41 4.62 11.38
CA VAL A 55 -14.76 5.86 12.09
C VAL A 55 -14.21 5.86 13.52
N GLU A 56 -14.34 4.75 14.23
CA GLU A 56 -13.79 4.56 15.58
C GLU A 56 -12.28 4.76 15.60
N GLY A 57 -11.55 4.06 14.74
CA GLY A 57 -10.09 4.12 14.69
C GLY A 57 -9.57 5.52 14.36
N PHE A 58 -10.15 6.21 13.37
CA PHE A 58 -9.77 7.59 13.08
C PHE A 58 -10.09 8.54 14.24
N ARG A 59 -11.24 8.42 14.89
CA ARG A 59 -11.57 9.21 16.09
C ARG A 59 -10.61 8.96 17.23
N ALA A 60 -10.22 7.71 17.45
CA ALA A 60 -9.25 7.33 18.47
C ALA A 60 -7.86 7.93 18.19
N VAL A 61 -7.41 7.97 16.93
CA VAL A 61 -6.18 8.70 16.55
C VAL A 61 -6.34 10.19 16.80
N ILE A 62 -7.41 10.81 16.31
CA ILE A 62 -7.67 12.25 16.47
C ILE A 62 -7.66 12.66 17.95
N SER A 63 -8.21 11.84 18.84
CA SER A 63 -8.23 12.14 20.29
C SER A 63 -6.84 12.19 20.95
N ARG A 64 -5.82 11.65 20.29
CA ARG A 64 -4.42 11.65 20.75
C ARG A 64 -3.59 12.78 20.17
N LEU A 65 -4.15 13.55 19.25
CA LEU A 65 -3.45 14.63 18.56
C LEU A 65 -3.57 15.94 19.33
N SER A 66 -2.48 16.71 19.40
CA SER A 66 -2.47 18.08 19.90
C SER A 66 -2.99 19.09 18.88
N GLU A 67 -2.93 18.74 17.59
CA GLU A 67 -3.33 19.58 16.48
C GLU A 67 -4.39 18.87 15.63
N LYS A 68 -5.26 19.66 15.00
CA LYS A 68 -6.26 19.11 14.09
C LYS A 68 -5.61 18.55 12.82
N PRO A 69 -5.95 17.33 12.38
CA PRO A 69 -5.47 16.83 11.11
C PRO A 69 -6.07 17.61 9.94
N VAL A 70 -5.30 17.76 8.87
CA VAL A 70 -5.72 18.46 7.64
C VAL A 70 -6.27 17.53 6.57
N ALA A 71 -5.99 16.23 6.67
CA ALA A 71 -6.44 15.22 5.72
C ALA A 71 -6.41 13.81 6.32
N ILE A 72 -7.16 12.91 5.68
CA ILE A 72 -7.02 11.47 5.79
C ILE A 72 -6.35 10.97 4.51
N SER A 73 -5.30 10.14 4.59
CA SER A 73 -4.64 9.57 3.42
C SER A 73 -4.26 8.12 3.67
N PHE A 74 -4.68 7.22 2.78
CA PHE A 74 -4.40 5.80 2.93
C PHE A 74 -4.43 5.02 1.62
N ALA A 75 -3.89 3.81 1.68
CA ALA A 75 -4.01 2.82 0.62
C ALA A 75 -5.23 1.94 0.86
N PHE A 76 -5.92 1.59 -0.23
CA PHE A 76 -6.97 0.58 -0.22
C PHE A 76 -6.82 -0.31 -1.45
N PRO A 77 -6.99 -1.65 -1.32
CA PRO A 77 -6.84 -2.53 -2.47
C PRO A 77 -7.85 -2.21 -3.58
N GLY A 78 -7.42 -2.46 -4.81
CA GLY A 78 -8.22 -2.22 -6.01
C GLY A 78 -8.67 -3.50 -6.71
N PRO A 79 -9.41 -3.35 -7.79
CA PRO A 79 -9.67 -2.10 -8.53
C PRO A 79 -10.66 -1.16 -7.84
N ALA A 80 -10.55 0.16 -8.09
CA ALA A 80 -11.43 1.18 -7.52
C ALA A 80 -11.38 2.47 -8.36
N ASP A 81 -12.41 3.30 -8.24
CA ASP A 81 -12.38 4.68 -8.71
C ASP A 81 -11.71 5.56 -7.63
N TYR A 82 -10.39 5.51 -7.58
CA TYR A 82 -9.61 6.24 -6.58
C TYR A 82 -9.79 7.76 -6.61
N PRO A 83 -9.88 8.42 -7.79
CA PRO A 83 -10.13 9.87 -7.85
C PRO A 83 -11.41 10.30 -7.14
N ASN A 84 -12.44 9.47 -7.18
CA ASN A 84 -13.74 9.73 -6.54
C ASN A 84 -13.90 9.04 -5.20
N GLY A 85 -12.91 8.25 -4.76
CA GLY A 85 -12.93 7.50 -3.50
C GLY A 85 -14.01 6.42 -3.44
N ILE A 86 -14.35 5.82 -4.60
CA ILE A 86 -15.37 4.76 -4.69
C ILE A 86 -14.65 3.42 -4.81
N ILE A 87 -14.84 2.58 -3.80
CA ILE A 87 -14.22 1.25 -3.70
C ILE A 87 -15.24 0.20 -4.14
N GLY A 88 -14.85 -0.69 -5.06
CA GLY A 88 -15.75 -1.74 -5.54
C GLY A 88 -15.06 -2.73 -6.46
N GLY A 89 -15.81 -3.75 -6.92
CA GLY A 89 -15.30 -4.79 -7.79
C GLY A 89 -14.81 -6.03 -7.06
N TYR A 90 -13.88 -6.78 -7.67
CA TYR A 90 -13.36 -8.01 -7.07
C TYR A 90 -12.33 -7.70 -5.98
N LEU A 91 -12.78 -7.77 -4.74
CA LEU A 91 -12.00 -7.47 -3.54
C LEU A 91 -12.05 -8.65 -2.58
N PRO A 92 -11.18 -9.67 -2.73
CA PRO A 92 -11.23 -10.88 -1.91
C PRO A 92 -11.04 -10.61 -0.42
N ASN A 93 -10.23 -9.60 -0.07
CA ASN A 93 -9.95 -9.23 1.32
C ASN A 93 -11.00 -8.27 1.94
N PHE A 94 -11.89 -7.70 1.11
CA PHE A 94 -12.96 -6.79 1.53
C PHE A 94 -14.24 -7.09 0.73
N PRO A 95 -14.82 -8.29 0.88
CA PRO A 95 -15.95 -8.71 0.05
C PRO A 95 -17.20 -7.85 0.23
N SER A 96 -17.36 -7.20 1.39
CA SER A 96 -18.49 -6.29 1.65
C SER A 96 -18.45 -5.01 0.81
N PHE A 97 -17.30 -4.63 0.24
CA PHE A 97 -17.16 -3.46 -0.64
C PHE A 97 -17.46 -3.76 -2.11
N ARG A 98 -17.68 -5.02 -2.48
CA ARG A 98 -17.81 -5.50 -3.87
C ARG A 98 -18.82 -4.74 -4.73
N ASN A 99 -19.90 -4.28 -4.15
CA ASN A 99 -21.01 -3.62 -4.87
C ASN A 99 -20.80 -2.11 -5.08
N GLY A 100 -19.64 -1.59 -4.71
CA GLY A 100 -19.35 -0.16 -4.77
C GLY A 100 -19.74 0.57 -3.49
N VAL A 101 -18.74 1.17 -2.84
CA VAL A 101 -18.88 1.95 -1.61
C VAL A 101 -18.20 3.30 -1.81
N ALA A 102 -18.93 4.39 -1.64
CA ALA A 102 -18.39 5.75 -1.70
C ALA A 102 -17.60 6.06 -0.40
N LEU A 103 -16.51 5.33 -0.17
CA LEU A 103 -15.73 5.38 1.07
C LEU A 103 -15.11 6.77 1.31
N GLY A 104 -14.49 7.37 0.27
CA GLY A 104 -13.94 8.72 0.36
C GLY A 104 -15.00 9.75 0.77
N PRO A 105 -16.09 9.91 0.01
CA PRO A 105 -17.18 10.80 0.37
C PRO A 105 -17.80 10.55 1.75
N PHE A 106 -17.95 9.29 2.15
CA PHE A 106 -18.43 8.93 3.49
C PHE A 106 -17.51 9.45 4.60
N LEU A 107 -16.20 9.22 4.46
CA LEU A 107 -15.22 9.69 5.45
C LEU A 107 -15.07 11.21 5.44
N GLU A 108 -15.12 11.85 4.25
CA GLU A 108 -15.11 13.32 4.14
C GLU A 108 -16.32 13.96 4.85
N ALA A 109 -17.51 13.41 4.63
CA ALA A 109 -18.72 13.87 5.31
C ALA A 109 -18.66 13.66 6.83
N THR A 110 -18.01 12.57 7.27
CA THR A 110 -17.90 12.22 8.70
C THR A 110 -16.91 13.09 9.46
N PHE A 111 -15.77 13.43 8.83
CA PHE A 111 -14.65 14.12 9.51
C PHE A 111 -14.51 15.60 9.10
N GLY A 112 -15.13 16.03 8.02
CA GLY A 112 -15.07 17.41 7.52
C GLY A 112 -13.69 17.81 6.99
N ILE A 113 -12.86 16.85 6.59
CA ILE A 113 -11.52 17.05 6.01
C ILE A 113 -11.36 16.19 4.75
N PRO A 114 -10.49 16.60 3.80
CA PRO A 114 -10.24 15.84 2.57
C PRO A 114 -9.75 14.42 2.81
N VAL A 115 -10.19 13.48 1.97
CA VAL A 115 -9.80 12.07 2.02
C VAL A 115 -9.13 11.67 0.70
N PHE A 116 -7.91 11.15 0.80
CA PHE A 116 -7.12 10.68 -0.35
C PHE A 116 -6.92 9.18 -0.24
N ILE A 117 -7.51 8.45 -1.19
CA ILE A 117 -7.35 7.01 -1.30
C ILE A 117 -6.57 6.71 -2.57
N ASN A 118 -5.59 5.81 -2.49
CA ASN A 118 -4.84 5.32 -3.63
C ASN A 118 -4.73 3.80 -3.58
N ASN A 119 -4.30 3.21 -4.71
CA ASN A 119 -3.89 1.82 -4.72
C ASN A 119 -2.64 1.63 -3.84
N ASP A 120 -2.47 0.46 -3.24
CA ASP A 120 -1.34 0.12 -2.38
C ASP A 120 0.00 0.09 -3.12
N GLY A 121 0.05 -0.50 -4.31
CA GLY A 121 1.25 -0.49 -5.17
C GLY A 121 1.64 0.92 -5.63
N ASP A 122 0.65 1.72 -6.01
CA ASP A 122 0.84 3.14 -6.35
C ASP A 122 1.39 3.94 -5.18
N LEU A 123 0.80 3.79 -4.00
CA LEU A 123 1.20 4.55 -2.83
C LEU A 123 2.58 4.13 -2.32
N PHE A 124 2.92 2.83 -2.41
CA PHE A 124 4.26 2.33 -2.15
C PHE A 124 5.29 3.01 -3.07
N ALA A 125 5.10 2.94 -4.38
CA ALA A 125 6.04 3.54 -5.34
C ALA A 125 6.16 5.05 -5.15
N TYR A 126 5.06 5.73 -4.85
CA TYR A 126 5.06 7.17 -4.61
C TYR A 126 5.82 7.54 -3.33
N GLY A 127 5.64 6.78 -2.26
CA GLY A 127 6.40 6.94 -1.02
C GLY A 127 7.90 6.74 -1.23
N GLU A 128 8.30 5.70 -1.97
CA GLU A 128 9.70 5.43 -2.33
C GLU A 128 10.32 6.51 -3.24
N ALA A 129 9.50 7.14 -4.08
CA ALA A 129 9.97 8.23 -4.93
C ALA A 129 10.16 9.54 -4.15
N LEU A 130 9.32 9.85 -3.17
CA LEU A 130 9.37 11.12 -2.45
C LEU A 130 10.23 11.09 -1.19
N GLY A 131 10.25 9.97 -0.47
CA GLY A 131 10.89 9.87 0.84
C GLY A 131 11.77 8.64 1.05
N GLY A 132 11.81 7.69 0.10
CA GLY A 132 12.47 6.41 0.24
C GLY A 132 13.68 6.22 -0.69
N ALA A 133 13.62 5.19 -1.54
CA ALA A 133 14.74 4.74 -2.37
C ALA A 133 15.27 5.80 -3.33
N LEU A 134 14.39 6.57 -4.00
CA LEU A 134 14.83 7.52 -5.02
C LEU A 134 15.66 8.67 -4.44
N PRO A 135 15.26 9.37 -3.37
CA PRO A 135 16.12 10.33 -2.68
C PRO A 135 17.43 9.72 -2.17
N ALA A 136 17.40 8.49 -1.65
CA ALA A 136 18.59 7.81 -1.16
C ALA A 136 19.62 7.54 -2.27
N VAL A 137 19.16 7.07 -3.44
CA VAL A 137 20.00 6.88 -4.62
C VAL A 137 20.59 8.21 -5.09
N ASN A 138 19.79 9.27 -5.18
CA ASN A 138 20.27 10.57 -5.60
C ASN A 138 21.32 11.17 -4.64
N ALA A 139 21.13 11.00 -3.33
CA ALA A 139 22.10 11.43 -2.33
C ALA A 139 23.45 10.66 -2.46
N ARG A 140 23.39 9.35 -2.77
CA ARG A 140 24.60 8.56 -3.02
C ARG A 140 25.32 8.99 -4.30
N LEU A 141 24.56 9.30 -5.36
CA LEU A 141 25.14 9.82 -6.61
C LEU A 141 25.83 11.17 -6.38
N GLU A 142 25.23 12.03 -5.57
CA GLU A 142 25.81 13.32 -5.18
C GLU A 142 27.13 13.14 -4.40
N ALA A 143 27.13 12.27 -3.39
CA ALA A 143 28.34 11.95 -2.62
C ALA A 143 29.47 11.39 -3.46
N LEU A 144 29.17 10.76 -4.60
CA LEU A 144 30.13 10.24 -5.57
C LEU A 144 30.46 11.25 -6.68
N ASN A 145 30.05 12.52 -6.56
CA ASN A 145 30.20 13.56 -7.57
C ASN A 145 29.67 13.15 -8.97
N SER A 146 28.66 12.28 -9.03
CA SER A 146 27.99 11.94 -10.28
C SER A 146 27.10 13.09 -10.75
N PRO A 147 27.09 13.43 -12.05
CA PRO A 147 26.15 14.43 -12.59
C PRO A 147 24.71 13.88 -12.72
N LYS A 148 24.51 12.57 -12.55
CA LYS A 148 23.19 11.94 -12.71
C LYS A 148 22.29 12.25 -11.52
N ARG A 149 21.00 12.50 -11.84
CA ARG A 149 19.90 12.60 -10.85
C ARG A 149 18.68 11.93 -11.45
N TYR A 150 18.03 11.10 -10.67
CA TYR A 150 16.83 10.39 -11.08
C TYR A 150 15.58 11.04 -10.45
N LYS A 151 14.48 11.04 -11.18
CA LYS A 151 13.18 11.58 -10.78
C LYS A 151 12.01 10.69 -11.21
N ASN A 152 12.34 9.55 -11.80
CA ASN A 152 11.38 8.53 -12.23
C ASN A 152 11.65 7.25 -11.44
N LEU A 153 10.60 6.54 -11.08
CA LEU A 153 10.68 5.28 -10.33
C LEU A 153 9.57 4.34 -10.77
N VAL A 154 9.87 3.07 -10.90
CA VAL A 154 8.88 1.99 -10.95
C VAL A 154 9.06 1.16 -9.69
N GLY A 155 8.00 1.04 -8.91
CA GLY A 155 7.96 0.22 -7.69
C GLY A 155 7.12 -1.03 -7.92
N TYR A 156 7.60 -2.18 -7.44
CA TYR A 156 6.87 -3.43 -7.45
C TYR A 156 6.61 -3.91 -6.04
N THR A 157 5.40 -4.38 -5.79
CA THR A 157 5.04 -5.05 -4.53
C THR A 157 4.75 -6.52 -4.77
N PHE A 158 5.43 -7.38 -4.00
CA PHE A 158 5.30 -8.83 -4.04
C PHE A 158 4.73 -9.29 -2.70
N GLY A 159 3.41 -9.45 -2.65
CA GLY A 159 2.69 -9.83 -1.45
C GLY A 159 1.64 -10.90 -1.76
N THR A 160 0.44 -10.74 -1.22
CA THR A 160 -0.74 -11.53 -1.59
C THR A 160 -1.00 -11.45 -3.09
N GLY A 161 -0.80 -10.25 -3.66
CA GLY A 161 -0.83 -9.98 -5.09
C GLY A 161 0.51 -9.49 -5.62
N PHE A 162 0.49 -9.02 -6.87
CA PHE A 162 1.58 -8.35 -7.56
C PHE A 162 1.12 -6.95 -7.95
N GLY A 163 1.66 -5.94 -7.26
CA GLY A 163 1.36 -4.54 -7.53
C GLY A 163 2.50 -3.82 -8.25
N VAL A 164 2.15 -2.77 -8.98
CA VAL A 164 3.09 -1.85 -9.61
C VAL A 164 2.63 -0.41 -9.39
N GLY A 165 3.57 0.47 -9.15
CA GLY A 165 3.36 1.92 -9.18
C GLY A 165 4.42 2.59 -10.02
N ILE A 166 4.02 3.60 -10.77
CA ILE A 166 4.88 4.33 -11.70
C ILE A 166 4.91 5.80 -11.30
N VAL A 167 6.11 6.32 -11.08
CA VAL A 167 6.33 7.74 -10.78
C VAL A 167 7.16 8.36 -11.87
N VAL A 168 6.66 9.45 -12.44
CA VAL A 168 7.33 10.22 -13.52
C VAL A 168 7.43 11.67 -13.08
N ASP A 169 8.63 12.23 -13.15
CA ASP A 169 8.91 13.60 -12.71
C ASP A 169 8.42 13.89 -11.26
N ASN A 170 8.63 12.93 -10.35
CA ASN A 170 8.17 12.96 -8.97
C ASN A 170 6.63 13.03 -8.80
N ARG A 171 5.88 12.64 -9.83
CA ARG A 171 4.42 12.57 -9.78
C ARG A 171 3.96 11.15 -10.03
N LEU A 172 3.01 10.71 -9.22
CA LEU A 172 2.38 9.42 -9.41
C LEU A 172 1.62 9.39 -10.75
N ASN A 173 1.96 8.42 -11.59
CA ASN A 173 1.24 8.13 -12.81
C ASN A 173 0.27 6.96 -12.57
N ARG A 174 -1.00 7.26 -12.45
CA ARG A 174 -2.05 6.28 -12.22
C ARG A 174 -2.68 5.73 -13.51
N GLY A 175 -2.25 6.24 -14.68
CA GLY A 175 -2.98 5.98 -15.91
C GLY A 175 -4.45 6.39 -15.76
N ASP A 176 -5.35 5.62 -16.37
CA ASP A 176 -6.79 5.86 -16.24
C ASP A 176 -7.42 5.15 -15.03
N ASN A 177 -6.84 4.03 -14.58
CA ASN A 177 -7.48 3.15 -13.60
C ASN A 177 -6.57 2.52 -12.55
N SER A 178 -5.41 2.98 -12.24
CA SER A 178 -4.45 2.37 -11.31
C SER A 178 -4.44 0.81 -11.31
N CYS A 179 -3.34 0.17 -11.10
CA CYS A 179 -3.15 -1.29 -10.98
C CYS A 179 -3.59 -2.17 -12.18
N VAL A 180 -4.19 -1.61 -13.21
CA VAL A 180 -4.67 -2.38 -14.39
C VAL A 180 -3.53 -3.08 -15.12
N GLU A 181 -2.35 -2.51 -15.08
CA GLU A 181 -1.14 -2.99 -15.75
C GLU A 181 -0.78 -4.42 -15.37
N THR A 182 -0.94 -4.78 -14.10
CA THR A 182 -0.58 -6.10 -13.59
C THR A 182 -1.56 -7.19 -14.04
N PHE A 183 -2.83 -6.85 -14.21
CA PHE A 183 -3.85 -7.79 -14.72
C PHE A 183 -3.67 -8.13 -16.20
N CYS A 184 -3.06 -7.23 -16.97
CA CYS A 184 -2.79 -7.44 -18.39
C CYS A 184 -1.52 -8.26 -18.66
N LEU A 185 -0.60 -8.34 -17.69
CA LEU A 185 0.66 -9.05 -17.85
C LEU A 185 0.47 -10.56 -17.77
N ARG A 186 0.97 -11.27 -18.79
CA ARG A 186 0.92 -12.72 -18.85
C ARG A 186 2.25 -13.34 -18.45
N HIS A 187 2.21 -14.50 -17.82
CA HIS A 187 3.40 -15.25 -17.48
C HIS A 187 4.10 -15.72 -18.76
N LYS A 188 5.42 -15.46 -18.88
CA LYS A 188 6.15 -15.70 -20.14
C LYS A 188 6.16 -17.16 -20.60
N LYS A 189 6.21 -18.10 -19.64
CA LYS A 189 6.25 -19.55 -19.93
C LYS A 189 4.88 -20.22 -19.85
N MET A 190 3.91 -19.60 -19.23
CA MET A 190 2.55 -20.08 -19.04
C MET A 190 1.56 -18.95 -19.37
N PRO A 191 1.34 -18.66 -20.66
CA PRO A 191 0.58 -17.48 -21.08
C PRO A 191 -0.91 -17.53 -20.74
N GLU A 192 -1.40 -18.67 -20.30
CA GLU A 192 -2.77 -18.87 -19.80
C GLU A 192 -3.00 -18.22 -18.43
N ILE A 193 -1.93 -17.94 -17.67
CA ILE A 193 -2.01 -17.31 -16.36
C ILE A 193 -1.40 -15.89 -16.39
N ILE A 194 -1.83 -15.05 -15.48
CA ILE A 194 -1.22 -13.72 -15.28
C ILE A 194 0.12 -13.84 -14.57
N VAL A 195 0.98 -12.84 -14.71
CA VAL A 195 2.33 -12.84 -14.12
C VAL A 195 2.29 -12.97 -12.59
N GLU A 196 1.24 -12.48 -11.95
CA GLU A 196 1.02 -12.58 -10.50
C GLU A 196 1.10 -14.02 -10.00
N GLU A 197 0.58 -14.99 -10.76
CA GLU A 197 0.64 -16.42 -10.42
C GLU A 197 2.05 -17.00 -10.41
N GLY A 198 3.03 -16.24 -10.90
CA GLY A 198 4.44 -16.64 -10.89
C GLY A 198 5.28 -15.91 -9.83
N VAL A 199 4.77 -14.84 -9.20
CA VAL A 199 5.58 -13.97 -8.33
C VAL A 199 4.96 -13.66 -6.97
N ALA A 200 3.65 -13.86 -6.78
CA ALA A 200 2.98 -13.64 -5.49
C ALA A 200 3.40 -14.67 -4.43
N VAL A 201 3.09 -14.39 -3.17
CA VAL A 201 3.38 -15.28 -2.03
C VAL A 201 2.96 -16.72 -2.29
N ARG A 202 1.76 -16.92 -2.85
CA ARG A 202 1.25 -18.26 -3.20
C ARG A 202 2.12 -18.99 -4.23
N ALA A 203 2.74 -18.25 -5.15
CA ALA A 203 3.65 -18.84 -6.14
C ALA A 203 4.96 -19.30 -5.48
N VAL A 204 5.52 -18.51 -4.56
CA VAL A 204 6.73 -18.88 -3.80
C VAL A 204 6.47 -20.15 -3.00
N LYS A 205 5.35 -20.21 -2.29
CA LYS A 205 4.96 -21.40 -1.49
C LYS A 205 4.75 -22.62 -2.37
N ARG A 206 4.05 -22.47 -3.48
CA ARG A 206 3.82 -23.55 -4.43
C ARG A 206 5.13 -24.12 -5.02
N VAL A 207 5.99 -23.24 -5.54
CA VAL A 207 7.26 -23.67 -6.16
C VAL A 207 8.18 -24.34 -5.14
N TYR A 208 8.24 -23.83 -3.91
CA TYR A 208 8.99 -24.49 -2.84
C TYR A 208 8.42 -25.88 -2.54
N GLY A 209 7.11 -26.01 -2.39
CA GLY A 209 6.45 -27.29 -2.16
C GLY A 209 6.71 -28.32 -3.27
N GLU A 210 6.70 -27.88 -4.53
CA GLU A 210 7.05 -28.71 -5.68
C GLU A 210 8.51 -29.20 -5.61
N LEU A 211 9.47 -28.30 -5.32
CA LEU A 211 10.90 -28.61 -5.25
C LEU A 211 11.26 -29.47 -4.03
N ALA A 212 10.61 -29.21 -2.88
CA ALA A 212 10.82 -29.96 -1.65
C ALA A 212 10.03 -31.29 -1.62
N ASN A 213 9.19 -31.55 -2.62
CA ASN A 213 8.24 -32.66 -2.66
C ASN A 213 7.33 -32.72 -1.41
N ASP A 214 6.96 -31.53 -0.91
CA ASP A 214 6.06 -31.35 0.25
C ASP A 214 5.08 -30.20 -0.03
N PRO A 215 3.95 -30.46 -0.71
CA PRO A 215 2.98 -29.42 -1.06
C PRO A 215 2.28 -28.79 0.14
N ASN A 216 2.34 -29.46 1.31
CA ASN A 216 1.68 -29.02 2.56
C ASN A 216 2.67 -28.50 3.62
N HIS A 217 3.84 -28.03 3.22
CA HIS A 217 4.94 -27.65 4.11
C HIS A 217 4.58 -26.55 5.16
N GLY A 218 3.52 -25.77 4.95
CA GLY A 218 3.05 -24.76 5.91
C GLY A 218 3.97 -23.55 6.11
N LEU A 219 5.11 -23.48 5.41
CA LEU A 219 6.10 -22.42 5.57
C LEU A 219 5.66 -21.10 4.91
N GLU A 220 6.03 -19.99 5.53
CA GLU A 220 5.88 -18.67 4.94
C GLU A 220 7.13 -18.27 4.12
N PRO A 221 7.04 -17.33 3.17
CA PRO A 221 8.16 -16.94 2.31
C PRO A 221 9.44 -16.57 3.06
N LYS A 222 9.32 -15.94 4.22
CA LYS A 222 10.46 -15.62 5.08
C LYS A 222 11.21 -16.88 5.50
N GLU A 223 10.50 -17.90 5.96
CA GLU A 223 11.08 -19.17 6.40
C GLU A 223 11.72 -19.92 5.24
N ILE A 224 11.10 -19.88 4.05
CA ILE A 224 11.65 -20.45 2.82
C ILE A 224 12.97 -19.75 2.45
N CYS A 225 13.05 -18.43 2.55
CA CYS A 225 14.29 -17.69 2.32
C CYS A 225 15.36 -18.02 3.36
N GLU A 226 14.99 -18.17 4.63
CA GLU A 226 15.92 -18.58 5.70
C GLU A 226 16.53 -19.96 5.44
N ILE A 227 15.74 -20.91 4.93
CA ILE A 227 16.23 -22.23 4.49
C ILE A 227 17.19 -22.09 3.32
N ALA A 228 16.84 -21.31 2.31
CA ALA A 228 17.69 -21.07 1.14
C ALA A 228 19.03 -20.42 1.51
N ASP A 229 19.03 -19.56 2.52
CA ASP A 229 20.24 -18.91 3.06
C ASP A 229 21.05 -19.81 4.02
N GLY A 230 20.61 -21.04 4.30
CA GLY A 230 21.24 -21.94 5.27
C GLY A 230 21.14 -21.47 6.72
N LYS A 231 20.11 -20.65 7.05
CA LYS A 231 19.87 -20.11 8.40
C LYS A 231 18.89 -20.97 9.20
N ARG A 232 18.30 -21.98 8.57
CA ARG A 232 17.31 -22.89 9.15
C ARG A 232 17.46 -24.30 8.60
#